data_aa397c6e7eef1d6b09803f97a4f12ffe
#
_entry.id   aa397c6e7eef1d6b09803f97a4f12ffe
#
_cell.length_a   1.000
_cell.length_b   1.000
_cell.length_c   1.000
_cell.angle_alpha   90.00
_cell.angle_beta   90.00
_cell.angle_gamma   90.00
#
_symmetry.space_group_name_H-M   'P 1'
#
loop_
_entity.id
_entity.type
_entity.pdbx_description
1 polymer ?
#
loop_
_entity_poly.entity_id
_entity_poly.type
_entity_poly.pdbx_seq_one_letter_code
_entity_poly.pdbx_strand_id
1 'polypeptide(L)'
;MSESIKSLELLAEQFGKLGGVGKRTAMRLAFSVVDMTEAEAERFAEAILEAKRNIHCCPVCQNLTDLEVCPICSDTTRDRSTICVVADTRSLMAIEKVCEYGGVYHVLHGMLSPMQNITPDDIKLRELIERVASEDIREVIIATNPTTEGEATAMYISRLLKPAGIKVTRIANGIPVGGELEFADAHTLACAFDGRKEY
;
A
#
# COMPACT_ATOMS: atom_id res chain seq x y z
N MET A 1 11.72 -31.40 32.19
CA MET A 1 12.25 -30.82 30.97
C MET A 1 11.30 -31.31 29.88
N SER A 2 10.52 -30.43 29.28
CA SER A 2 9.66 -30.80 28.13
C SER A 2 10.58 -31.09 26.95
N GLU A 3 10.56 -32.32 26.43
CA GLU A 3 11.22 -32.64 25.15
C GLU A 3 10.60 -31.76 24.07
N SER A 4 11.36 -30.77 23.64
CA SER A 4 10.90 -29.90 22.56
C SER A 4 11.25 -30.56 21.22
N ILE A 5 10.29 -30.56 20.29
CA ILE A 5 10.51 -31.07 18.92
C ILE A 5 11.22 -29.97 18.13
N LYS A 6 12.55 -30.07 17.99
CA LYS A 6 13.38 -29.01 17.37
C LYS A 6 12.88 -28.54 15.99
N SER A 7 12.48 -29.45 15.13
CA SER A 7 11.98 -29.09 13.79
C SER A 7 10.68 -28.29 13.82
N LEU A 8 9.80 -28.62 14.77
CA LEU A 8 8.56 -27.88 14.99
C LEU A 8 8.82 -26.46 15.52
N GLU A 9 9.77 -26.35 16.45
CA GLU A 9 10.16 -25.03 16.99
C GLU A 9 10.80 -24.15 15.93
N LEU A 10 11.71 -24.69 15.11
CA LEU A 10 12.32 -23.97 14.00
C LEU A 10 11.27 -23.46 13.01
N LEU A 11 10.27 -24.29 12.67
CA LEU A 11 9.18 -23.89 11.78
C LEU A 11 8.33 -22.80 12.42
N ALA A 12 7.97 -22.95 13.70
CA ALA A 12 7.21 -21.93 14.43
C ALA A 12 8.00 -20.60 14.54
N GLU A 13 9.32 -20.65 14.71
CA GLU A 13 10.17 -19.46 14.70
C GLU A 13 10.11 -18.71 13.37
N GLN A 14 10.09 -19.41 12.22
CA GLN A 14 9.94 -18.75 10.92
C GLN A 14 8.57 -18.08 10.78
N PHE A 15 7.49 -18.73 11.19
CA PHE A 15 6.17 -18.10 11.22
C PHE A 15 6.12 -16.88 12.16
N GLY A 16 6.81 -16.93 13.28
CA GLY A 16 6.90 -15.82 14.23
C GLY A 16 7.61 -14.57 13.69
N LYS A 17 8.37 -14.67 12.58
CA LYS A 17 8.97 -13.52 11.89
C LYS A 17 7.98 -12.74 11.02
N LEU A 18 6.81 -13.32 10.75
CA LEU A 18 5.78 -12.65 9.97
C LEU A 18 5.06 -11.59 10.83
N GLY A 19 4.85 -10.41 10.25
CA GLY A 19 4.16 -9.31 10.92
C GLY A 19 2.76 -9.72 11.40
N GLY A 20 2.45 -9.44 12.67
CA GLY A 20 1.17 -9.80 13.28
C GLY A 20 1.05 -11.26 13.77
N VAL A 21 2.07 -12.09 13.60
CA VAL A 21 2.08 -13.48 14.07
C VAL A 21 2.77 -13.58 15.42
N GLY A 22 1.99 -13.71 16.48
CA GLY A 22 2.51 -13.97 17.83
C GLY A 22 2.92 -15.44 18.05
N LYS A 23 3.68 -15.71 19.09
CA LYS A 23 4.23 -17.05 19.42
C LYS A 23 3.17 -18.16 19.39
N ARG A 24 1.97 -17.92 19.96
CA ARG A 24 0.89 -18.91 19.98
C ARG A 24 0.34 -19.23 18.60
N THR A 25 0.18 -18.21 17.76
CA THR A 25 -0.26 -18.36 16.37
C THR A 25 0.81 -19.07 15.55
N ALA A 26 2.08 -18.69 15.70
CA ALA A 26 3.21 -19.32 15.03
C ALA A 26 3.27 -20.84 15.29
N MET A 27 3.12 -21.25 16.55
CA MET A 27 3.11 -22.67 16.91
C MET A 27 1.91 -23.39 16.29
N ARG A 28 0.71 -22.79 16.28
CA ARG A 28 -0.47 -23.36 15.64
C ARG A 28 -0.27 -23.54 14.14
N LEU A 29 0.33 -22.56 13.45
CA LEU A 29 0.66 -22.65 12.03
C LEU A 29 1.68 -23.78 11.76
N ALA A 30 2.68 -23.92 12.62
CA ALA A 30 3.66 -24.99 12.50
C ALA A 30 3.02 -26.38 12.60
N PHE A 31 2.10 -26.61 13.55
CA PHE A 31 1.32 -27.85 13.61
C PHE A 31 0.48 -28.06 12.37
N SER A 32 -0.19 -27.02 11.84
CA SER A 32 -0.97 -27.15 10.61
C SER A 32 -0.13 -27.61 9.41
N VAL A 33 1.16 -27.21 9.33
CA VAL A 33 2.06 -27.69 8.28
C VAL A 33 2.47 -29.14 8.54
N VAL A 34 2.67 -29.54 9.79
CA VAL A 34 3.00 -30.95 10.13
C VAL A 34 1.83 -31.90 9.78
N ASP A 35 0.59 -31.41 9.86
CA ASP A 35 -0.62 -32.16 9.51
C ASP A 35 -0.84 -32.28 7.99
N MET A 36 -0.11 -31.53 7.17
CA MET A 36 -0.13 -31.64 5.70
C MET A 36 0.55 -32.93 5.23
N THR A 37 0.15 -33.39 4.05
CA THR A 37 0.93 -34.38 3.32
C THR A 37 2.26 -33.75 2.84
N GLU A 38 3.27 -34.58 2.63
CA GLU A 38 4.57 -34.10 2.11
C GLU A 38 4.41 -33.29 0.80
N ALA A 39 3.59 -33.76 -0.13
CA ALA A 39 3.31 -33.06 -1.38
C ALA A 39 2.58 -31.71 -1.20
N GLU A 40 1.77 -31.53 -0.16
CA GLU A 40 1.15 -30.24 0.18
C GLU A 40 2.17 -29.29 0.79
N ALA A 41 3.02 -29.78 1.68
CA ALA A 41 4.10 -29.01 2.28
C ALA A 41 5.12 -28.52 1.23
N GLU A 42 5.48 -29.38 0.27
CA GLU A 42 6.35 -29.01 -0.86
C GLU A 42 5.73 -27.90 -1.70
N ARG A 43 4.46 -28.04 -2.11
CA ARG A 43 3.75 -27.00 -2.87
C ARG A 43 3.66 -25.69 -2.10
N PHE A 44 3.44 -25.74 -0.79
CA PHE A 44 3.41 -24.55 0.05
C PHE A 44 4.77 -23.86 0.10
N ALA A 45 5.83 -24.63 0.29
CA ALA A 45 7.19 -24.09 0.29
C ALA A 45 7.57 -23.48 -1.07
N GLU A 46 7.23 -24.16 -2.18
CA GLU A 46 7.50 -23.64 -3.53
C GLU A 46 6.72 -22.36 -3.81
N ALA A 47 5.45 -22.27 -3.42
CA ALA A 47 4.65 -21.04 -3.58
C ALA A 47 5.29 -19.82 -2.87
N ILE A 48 5.88 -20.03 -1.68
CA ILE A 48 6.62 -18.99 -0.98
C ILE A 48 7.86 -18.54 -1.78
N LEU A 49 8.62 -19.51 -2.30
CA LEU A 49 9.82 -19.23 -3.08
C LEU A 49 9.50 -18.56 -4.41
N GLU A 50 8.48 -19.02 -5.12
CA GLU A 50 8.01 -18.43 -6.38
C GLU A 50 7.55 -16.99 -6.18
N ALA A 51 6.71 -16.74 -5.17
CA ALA A 51 6.27 -15.38 -4.84
C ALA A 51 7.47 -14.46 -4.57
N LYS A 52 8.47 -14.94 -3.81
CA LYS A 52 9.67 -14.14 -3.49
C LYS A 52 10.57 -13.88 -4.69
N ARG A 53 10.65 -14.82 -5.65
CA ARG A 53 11.50 -14.70 -6.84
C ARG A 53 10.85 -13.87 -7.95
N ASN A 54 9.55 -14.01 -8.15
CA ASN A 54 8.84 -13.48 -9.31
C ASN A 54 8.22 -12.09 -9.02
N ILE A 55 7.74 -11.84 -7.79
CA ILE A 55 7.11 -10.56 -7.48
C ILE A 55 8.18 -9.46 -7.34
N HIS A 56 8.01 -8.41 -8.14
CA HIS A 56 8.87 -7.22 -8.13
C HIS A 56 8.02 -5.94 -8.28
N CYS A 57 8.65 -4.78 -8.18
CA CYS A 57 7.98 -3.51 -8.44
C CYS A 57 7.89 -3.26 -9.94
N CYS A 58 6.69 -2.90 -10.42
CA CYS A 58 6.49 -2.43 -11.79
C CYS A 58 7.41 -1.21 -12.06
N PRO A 59 8.19 -1.20 -13.14
CA PRO A 59 9.12 -0.10 -13.42
C PRO A 59 8.44 1.25 -13.63
N VAL A 60 7.13 1.26 -13.97
CA VAL A 60 6.37 2.49 -14.23
C VAL A 60 5.73 3.05 -12.97
N CYS A 61 4.96 2.24 -12.24
CA CYS A 61 4.12 2.72 -11.13
C CYS A 61 4.55 2.24 -9.75
N GLN A 62 5.59 1.43 -9.67
CA GLN A 62 6.10 0.81 -8.44
C GLN A 62 5.11 -0.15 -7.76
N ASN A 63 3.97 -0.50 -8.40
CA ASN A 63 3.08 -1.53 -7.87
C ASN A 63 3.74 -2.91 -7.93
N LEU A 64 3.39 -3.81 -7.02
CA LEU A 64 3.87 -5.20 -7.07
C LEU A 64 3.24 -5.94 -8.24
N THR A 65 4.06 -6.69 -8.98
CA THR A 65 3.67 -7.49 -10.15
C THR A 65 4.63 -8.65 -10.34
N ASP A 66 4.18 -9.68 -11.01
CA ASP A 66 4.96 -10.80 -11.55
C ASP A 66 5.14 -10.71 -13.08
N LEU A 67 4.63 -9.64 -13.71
CA LEU A 67 4.79 -9.33 -15.12
C LEU A 67 5.82 -8.21 -15.30
N GLU A 68 6.44 -8.12 -16.49
CA GLU A 68 7.39 -7.04 -16.82
C GLU A 68 6.83 -5.64 -16.52
N VAL A 69 5.57 -5.39 -16.92
CA VAL A 69 4.79 -4.20 -16.57
C VAL A 69 3.44 -4.65 -16.03
N CYS A 70 2.98 -4.04 -14.93
CA CYS A 70 1.74 -4.45 -14.30
C CYS A 70 0.51 -4.22 -15.22
N PRO A 71 -0.60 -4.97 -15.03
CA PRO A 71 -1.79 -4.87 -15.87
C PRO A 71 -2.38 -3.45 -15.96
N ILE A 72 -2.26 -2.66 -14.88
CA ILE A 72 -2.75 -1.27 -14.85
C ILE A 72 -1.94 -0.38 -15.80
N CYS A 73 -0.61 -0.51 -15.79
CA CYS A 73 0.26 0.30 -16.64
C CYS A 73 0.26 -0.16 -18.11
N SER A 74 -0.05 -1.42 -18.39
CA SER A 74 -0.18 -1.95 -19.74
C SER A 74 -1.55 -1.66 -20.38
N ASP A 75 -2.56 -1.30 -19.59
CA ASP A 75 -3.90 -0.95 -20.07
C ASP A 75 -3.86 0.42 -20.76
N THR A 76 -4.06 0.43 -22.07
CA THR A 76 -4.06 1.64 -22.91
C THR A 76 -5.37 2.43 -22.84
N THR A 77 -6.41 1.91 -22.20
CA THR A 77 -7.70 2.58 -22.06
C THR A 77 -7.71 3.58 -20.90
N ARG A 78 -6.73 3.52 -20.01
CA ARG A 78 -6.64 4.39 -18.83
C ARG A 78 -6.15 5.80 -19.17
N ASP A 79 -6.68 6.77 -18.42
CA ASP A 79 -6.20 8.15 -18.47
C ASP A 79 -4.80 8.26 -17.82
N ARG A 80 -3.79 8.44 -18.67
CA ARG A 80 -2.41 8.58 -18.22
C ARG A 80 -2.06 9.97 -17.70
N SER A 81 -2.95 10.96 -17.90
CA SER A 81 -2.73 12.32 -17.41
C SER A 81 -3.03 12.49 -15.91
N THR A 82 -3.63 11.47 -15.28
CA THR A 82 -4.04 11.51 -13.88
C THR A 82 -3.40 10.35 -13.11
N ILE A 83 -2.57 10.68 -12.10
CA ILE A 83 -1.89 9.70 -11.22
C ILE A 83 -2.53 9.71 -9.83
N CYS A 84 -2.97 8.55 -9.34
CA CYS A 84 -3.35 8.35 -7.95
C CYS A 84 -2.15 7.80 -7.16
N VAL A 85 -1.65 8.57 -6.21
CA VAL A 85 -0.51 8.21 -5.35
C VAL A 85 -1.01 7.55 -4.08
N VAL A 86 -0.55 6.33 -3.84
CA VAL A 86 -0.91 5.50 -2.67
C VAL A 86 0.32 5.10 -1.86
N ALA A 87 0.14 4.81 -0.58
CA ALA A 87 1.23 4.41 0.29
C ALA A 87 1.75 2.99 -0.02
N ASP A 88 0.86 2.06 -0.37
CA ASP A 88 1.18 0.65 -0.60
C ASP A 88 0.25 0.00 -1.64
N THR A 89 0.64 -1.20 -2.10
CA THR A 89 -0.14 -2.01 -3.06
C THR A 89 -1.54 -2.38 -2.52
N ARG A 90 -1.72 -2.54 -1.21
CA ARG A 90 -3.02 -2.90 -0.62
C ARG A 90 -4.02 -1.76 -0.77
N SER A 91 -3.55 -0.52 -0.57
CA SER A 91 -4.34 0.69 -0.81
C SER A 91 -4.76 0.82 -2.27
N LEU A 92 -3.83 0.55 -3.21
CA LEU A 92 -4.13 0.49 -4.64
C LEU A 92 -5.23 -0.55 -4.93
N MET A 93 -5.07 -1.78 -4.45
CA MET A 93 -6.03 -2.85 -4.66
C MET A 93 -7.42 -2.53 -4.08
N ALA A 94 -7.48 -1.77 -2.98
CA ALA A 94 -8.74 -1.32 -2.40
C ALA A 94 -9.46 -0.32 -3.30
N ILE A 95 -8.74 0.62 -3.92
CA ILE A 95 -9.31 1.60 -4.85
C ILE A 95 -9.75 0.91 -6.15
N GLU A 96 -8.95 0.01 -6.70
CA GLU A 96 -9.28 -0.73 -7.93
C GLU A 96 -10.56 -1.57 -7.80
N LYS A 97 -10.86 -2.10 -6.61
CA LYS A 97 -12.11 -2.87 -6.37
C LYS A 97 -13.38 -2.06 -6.60
N VAL A 98 -13.31 -0.74 -6.50
CA VAL A 98 -14.47 0.15 -6.73
C VAL A 98 -14.77 0.32 -8.22
N CYS A 99 -13.76 0.08 -9.11
CA CYS A 99 -13.86 0.19 -10.57
C CYS A 99 -14.34 1.56 -11.11
N GLU A 100 -14.25 2.62 -10.32
CA GLU A 100 -14.66 3.99 -10.71
C GLU A 100 -13.47 4.87 -11.12
N TYR A 101 -12.25 4.48 -10.75
CA TYR A 101 -11.06 5.25 -11.07
C TYR A 101 -10.43 4.78 -12.38
N GLY A 102 -10.47 5.63 -13.39
CA GLY A 102 -9.95 5.35 -14.73
C GLY A 102 -8.52 5.81 -15.01
N GLY A 103 -7.83 6.41 -14.03
CA GLY A 103 -6.46 6.87 -14.15
C GLY A 103 -5.41 5.79 -13.84
N VAL A 104 -4.15 6.21 -13.72
CA VAL A 104 -3.01 5.34 -13.36
C VAL A 104 -2.56 5.59 -11.93
N TYR A 105 -1.70 4.72 -11.40
CA TYR A 105 -1.24 4.80 -10.01
C TYR A 105 0.26 5.03 -9.88
N HIS A 106 0.67 5.43 -8.70
CA HIS A 106 2.04 5.35 -8.21
C HIS A 106 2.06 4.89 -6.76
N VAL A 107 2.85 3.85 -6.46
CA VAL A 107 2.96 3.25 -5.12
C VAL A 107 4.25 3.73 -4.46
N LEU A 108 4.14 4.38 -3.31
CA LEU A 108 5.28 4.94 -2.58
C LEU A 108 6.08 3.90 -1.78
N HIS A 109 5.48 2.76 -1.43
CA HIS A 109 6.02 1.75 -0.51
C HIS A 109 6.38 2.28 0.88
N GLY A 110 5.70 3.31 1.33
CA GLY A 110 5.87 3.92 2.64
C GLY A 110 5.27 5.32 2.73
N MET A 111 5.45 5.94 3.87
CA MET A 111 5.09 7.33 4.14
C MET A 111 6.23 7.99 4.92
N LEU A 112 6.39 9.29 4.76
CA LEU A 112 7.39 10.07 5.51
C LEU A 112 7.08 9.98 7.00
N SER A 113 8.05 9.59 7.80
CA SER A 113 7.92 9.51 9.26
C SER A 113 9.22 9.91 9.94
N PRO A 114 9.33 11.18 10.39
CA PRO A 114 10.51 11.62 11.13
C PRO A 114 10.77 10.80 12.40
N MET A 115 9.70 10.32 13.04
CA MET A 115 9.83 9.50 14.26
C MET A 115 10.42 8.12 14.00
N GLN A 116 10.24 7.58 12.78
CA GLN A 116 10.80 6.29 12.35
C GLN A 116 12.03 6.46 11.46
N ASN A 117 12.54 7.69 11.30
CA ASN A 117 13.62 8.06 10.40
C ASN A 117 13.37 7.67 8.93
N ILE A 118 12.09 7.64 8.50
CA ILE A 118 11.73 7.41 7.09
C ILE A 118 11.78 8.74 6.35
N THR A 119 12.73 8.86 5.45
CA THR A 119 13.02 10.04 4.63
C THR A 119 12.43 9.90 3.22
N PRO A 120 12.44 10.96 2.39
CA PRO A 120 12.03 10.86 0.99
C PRO A 120 12.81 9.84 0.15
N ASP A 121 14.06 9.53 0.53
CA ASP A 121 14.90 8.56 -0.18
C ASP A 121 14.57 7.10 0.18
N ASP A 122 13.83 6.87 1.28
CA ASP A 122 13.42 5.55 1.72
C ASP A 122 12.11 5.07 1.06
N ILE A 123 11.41 5.98 0.37
CA ILE A 123 10.14 5.71 -0.31
C ILE A 123 10.26 6.02 -1.81
N LYS A 124 9.33 5.51 -2.62
CA LYS A 124 9.34 5.66 -4.09
C LYS A 124 8.88 7.05 -4.57
N LEU A 125 9.36 8.08 -3.91
CA LEU A 125 9.03 9.47 -4.24
C LEU A 125 9.84 10.02 -5.40
N ARG A 126 11.10 9.64 -5.50
CA ARG A 126 11.98 10.05 -6.60
C ARG A 126 11.43 9.58 -7.94
N GLU A 127 11.02 8.32 -8.02
CA GLU A 127 10.41 7.72 -9.21
C GLU A 127 9.11 8.43 -9.60
N LEU A 128 8.32 8.90 -8.61
CA LEU A 128 7.14 9.73 -8.88
C LEU A 128 7.52 11.05 -9.56
N ILE A 129 8.52 11.75 -9.03
CA ILE A 129 8.95 13.04 -9.57
C ILE A 129 9.53 12.90 -10.98
N GLU A 130 10.38 11.89 -11.21
CA GLU A 130 10.94 11.57 -12.52
C GLU A 130 9.82 11.27 -13.54
N ARG A 131 8.81 10.51 -13.13
CA ARG A 131 7.66 10.19 -13.95
C ARG A 131 6.82 11.42 -14.30
N VAL A 132 6.49 12.26 -13.34
CA VAL A 132 5.74 13.50 -13.55
C VAL A 132 6.50 14.47 -14.47
N ALA A 133 7.83 14.47 -14.42
CA ALA A 133 8.66 15.31 -15.29
C ALA A 133 8.75 14.79 -16.74
N SER A 134 8.56 13.49 -16.96
CA SER A 134 8.72 12.82 -18.26
C SER A 134 7.41 12.54 -19.01
N GLU A 135 6.28 12.51 -18.30
CA GLU A 135 4.94 12.25 -18.85
C GLU A 135 4.07 13.52 -18.82
N ASP A 136 3.03 13.61 -19.67
CA ASP A 136 2.06 14.73 -19.67
C ASP A 136 1.03 14.56 -18.53
N ILE A 137 1.50 14.72 -17.30
CA ILE A 137 0.67 14.59 -16.10
C ILE A 137 0.03 15.93 -15.77
N ARG A 138 -1.30 15.94 -15.67
CA ARG A 138 -2.10 17.13 -15.34
C ARG A 138 -2.54 17.15 -13.88
N GLU A 139 -2.83 15.97 -13.32
CA GLU A 139 -3.30 15.86 -11.96
C GLU A 139 -2.63 14.72 -11.21
N VAL A 140 -2.24 15.00 -9.96
CA VAL A 140 -1.78 14.01 -8.99
C VAL A 140 -2.76 14.00 -7.81
N ILE A 141 -3.48 12.89 -7.67
CA ILE A 141 -4.42 12.64 -6.57
C ILE A 141 -3.67 11.93 -5.45
N ILE A 142 -3.60 12.52 -4.28
CA ILE A 142 -2.94 11.88 -3.13
C ILE A 142 -3.97 11.07 -2.35
N ALA A 143 -3.77 9.76 -2.29
CA ALA A 143 -4.61 8.78 -1.61
C ALA A 143 -3.86 8.05 -0.50
N THR A 144 -3.03 8.80 0.26
CA THR A 144 -2.41 8.29 1.48
C THR A 144 -3.42 8.27 2.64
N ASN A 145 -3.22 7.38 3.61
CA ASN A 145 -4.09 7.29 4.78
C ASN A 145 -4.17 8.64 5.52
N PRO A 146 -5.31 8.98 6.14
CA PRO A 146 -5.49 10.22 6.92
C PRO A 146 -4.83 10.10 8.31
N THR A 147 -3.51 9.85 8.32
CA THR A 147 -2.65 9.83 9.50
C THR A 147 -1.68 11.00 9.46
N THR A 148 -1.00 11.29 10.56
CA THR A 148 0.01 12.35 10.62
C THR A 148 1.10 12.17 9.55
N GLU A 149 1.56 10.93 9.34
CA GLU A 149 2.54 10.57 8.32
C GLU A 149 1.98 10.74 6.91
N GLY A 150 0.71 10.33 6.70
CA GLY A 150 0.04 10.49 5.41
C GLY A 150 -0.18 11.95 5.05
N GLU A 151 -0.55 12.81 6.01
CA GLU A 151 -0.67 14.26 5.81
C GLU A 151 0.69 14.91 5.53
N ALA A 152 1.73 14.56 6.31
CA ALA A 152 3.08 15.06 6.09
C ALA A 152 3.59 14.69 4.69
N THR A 153 3.36 13.44 4.26
CA THR A 153 3.71 12.95 2.92
C THR A 153 2.95 13.72 1.83
N ALA A 154 1.63 13.92 2.02
CA ALA A 154 0.79 14.67 1.09
C ALA A 154 1.25 16.12 0.93
N MET A 155 1.54 16.81 2.05
CA MET A 155 2.06 18.17 2.02
C MET A 155 3.42 18.26 1.33
N TYR A 156 4.29 17.30 1.58
CA TYR A 156 5.62 17.25 0.95
C TYR A 156 5.51 17.10 -0.56
N ILE A 157 4.73 16.11 -1.05
CA ILE A 157 4.47 15.90 -2.48
C ILE A 157 3.87 17.16 -3.12
N SER A 158 2.87 17.75 -2.47
CA SER A 158 2.22 18.98 -2.95
C SER A 158 3.20 20.14 -3.13
N ARG A 159 4.14 20.33 -2.19
CA ARG A 159 5.18 21.37 -2.28
C ARG A 159 6.14 21.15 -3.43
N LEU A 160 6.44 19.90 -3.76
CA LEU A 160 7.32 19.56 -4.87
C LEU A 160 6.66 19.74 -6.23
N LEU A 161 5.38 19.38 -6.36
CA LEU A 161 4.69 19.34 -7.65
C LEU A 161 3.99 20.65 -8.03
N LYS A 162 3.50 21.44 -7.08
CA LYS A 162 2.86 22.74 -7.36
C LYS A 162 3.71 23.71 -8.20
N PRO A 163 5.02 23.89 -7.96
CA PRO A 163 5.85 24.78 -8.77
C PRO A 163 5.96 24.33 -10.24
N ALA A 164 5.75 23.03 -10.52
CA ALA A 164 5.72 22.47 -11.88
C ALA A 164 4.37 22.66 -12.59
N GLY A 165 3.40 23.35 -11.97
CA GLY A 165 2.08 23.59 -12.53
C GLY A 165 1.14 22.38 -12.48
N ILE A 166 1.50 21.33 -11.77
CA ILE A 166 0.67 20.13 -11.61
C ILE A 166 -0.45 20.39 -10.61
N LYS A 167 -1.67 20.03 -11.00
CA LYS A 167 -2.82 20.04 -10.08
C LYS A 167 -2.66 18.92 -9.06
N VAL A 168 -2.54 19.26 -7.79
CA VAL A 168 -2.44 18.28 -6.71
C VAL A 168 -3.74 18.30 -5.91
N THR A 169 -4.41 17.17 -5.86
CA THR A 169 -5.65 16.96 -5.10
C THR A 169 -5.46 15.86 -4.06
N ARG A 170 -6.40 15.74 -3.15
CA ARG A 170 -6.44 14.70 -2.13
C ARG A 170 -7.81 14.07 -2.09
N ILE A 171 -7.87 12.76 -1.84
CA ILE A 171 -9.15 12.08 -1.59
C ILE A 171 -9.84 12.72 -0.38
N ALA A 172 -11.16 12.84 -0.45
CA ALA A 172 -11.96 13.45 0.61
C ALA A 172 -11.84 12.65 1.91
N ASN A 173 -11.70 13.36 3.01
CA ASN A 173 -11.78 12.82 4.36
C ASN A 173 -13.12 13.25 4.96
N GLY A 174 -13.71 12.41 5.83
CA GLY A 174 -14.96 12.77 6.49
C GLY A 174 -15.70 11.56 7.04
N ILE A 175 -16.99 11.75 7.31
CA ILE A 175 -17.85 10.73 7.87
C ILE A 175 -18.11 9.65 6.82
N PRO A 176 -17.89 8.37 7.13
CA PRO A 176 -18.18 7.30 6.21
C PRO A 176 -19.69 7.19 5.92
N VAL A 177 -20.03 6.79 4.71
CA VAL A 177 -21.43 6.55 4.32
C VAL A 177 -22.05 5.48 5.22
N GLY A 178 -23.21 5.79 5.81
CA GLY A 178 -23.89 4.95 6.79
C GLY A 178 -23.36 5.08 8.23
N GLY A 179 -22.37 5.96 8.47
CA GLY A 179 -21.90 6.29 9.81
C GLY A 179 -22.83 7.30 10.49
N GLU A 180 -23.04 7.13 11.80
CA GLU A 180 -23.81 8.06 12.63
C GLU A 180 -22.91 9.17 13.17
N LEU A 181 -23.38 10.43 13.12
CA LEU A 181 -22.61 11.62 13.52
C LEU A 181 -22.15 11.58 14.99
N GLU A 182 -22.97 10.97 15.86
CA GLU A 182 -22.69 10.90 17.30
C GLU A 182 -21.48 10.04 17.64
N PHE A 183 -21.09 9.09 16.76
CA PHE A 183 -19.92 8.23 16.96
C PHE A 183 -18.65 8.77 16.29
N ALA A 184 -18.76 9.84 15.50
CA ALA A 184 -17.60 10.44 14.87
C ALA A 184 -16.79 11.27 15.89
N ASP A 185 -15.48 11.06 15.88
CA ASP A 185 -14.59 11.87 16.70
C ASP A 185 -14.50 13.33 16.21
N ALA A 186 -14.04 14.24 17.08
CA ALA A 186 -13.98 15.67 16.79
C ALA A 186 -13.12 16.01 15.57
N HIS A 187 -12.05 15.26 15.31
CA HIS A 187 -11.19 15.49 14.15
C HIS A 187 -11.89 15.08 12.84
N THR A 188 -12.53 13.93 12.83
CA THR A 188 -13.34 13.47 11.69
C THR A 188 -14.46 14.46 11.35
N LEU A 189 -15.16 14.99 12.37
CA LEU A 189 -16.19 16.01 12.17
C LEU A 189 -15.59 17.32 11.61
N ALA A 190 -14.46 17.78 12.12
CA ALA A 190 -13.78 18.96 11.60
C ALA A 190 -13.41 18.78 10.12
N CYS A 191 -12.80 17.66 9.74
CA CYS A 191 -12.48 17.36 8.36
C CYS A 191 -13.73 17.32 7.45
N ALA A 192 -14.85 16.79 7.95
CA ALA A 192 -16.12 16.76 7.21
C ALA A 192 -16.68 18.16 6.97
N PHE A 193 -16.60 19.06 7.97
CA PHE A 193 -17.00 20.45 7.82
C PHE A 193 -16.12 21.24 6.85
N ASP A 194 -14.79 21.01 6.88
CA ASP A 194 -13.85 21.66 5.97
C ASP A 194 -14.04 21.17 4.53
N GLY A 195 -14.30 19.88 4.38
CA GLY A 195 -14.54 19.23 3.07
C GLY A 195 -15.97 19.31 2.55
N ARG A 196 -16.89 20.08 3.20
CA ARG A 196 -18.29 20.18 2.78
C ARG A 196 -18.42 20.72 1.36
N LYS A 197 -19.34 20.15 0.61
CA LYS A 197 -19.66 20.56 -0.76
C LYS A 197 -20.98 21.30 -0.79
N GLU A 198 -21.10 22.22 -1.75
CA GLU A 198 -22.35 22.87 -2.10
C GLU A 198 -23.24 21.87 -2.86
N TYR A 199 -24.55 21.88 -2.57
CA TYR A 199 -25.56 21.04 -3.24
C TYR A 199 -26.14 21.75 -4.46
#